data_488931307ab82a136f2fbfe0c8c36c16
#
_entry.id   488931307ab82a136f2fbfe0c8c36c16
#
_cell.length_a   1.000
_cell.length_b   1.000
_cell.length_c   1.000
_cell.angle_alpha   90.00
_cell.angle_beta   90.00
_cell.angle_gamma   90.00
#
_symmetry.space_group_name_H-M   'P 1'
#
loop_
_entity.id
_entity.type
_entity.pdbx_description
1 polymer ?
#
loop_
_entity_poly.entity_id
_entity_poly.type
_entity_poly.pdbx_seq_one_letter_code
_entity_poly.pdbx_strand_id
1 'polypeptide(L)'
;QALPLTQPAASRQIGQLEDSLGVLLFERRHRAIALTDPGRILQRAAVECLERLRDATARIRTEQAPRQIAMTCTPGFASLWLIPRLAHFTASHPQVDVRVSASLEVVDDLDRARLDLAVRFVPIARGKGPALFEESVMPLCAPAIAASLREPADLAQQTLLTIDAPGMGLAPTMDWDPWLEIMRLKDLRMKSTVRFTQYTDAVAAAVAGQGVVIGRMPLLAELLREGGLVGAFGPGGVSSRGYYIEAARRGHANPDAQDFIRWLRAEAELVRRP
;
A
#
# COMPACT_ATOMS: atom_id res chain seq x y z
N GLN A 1 23.13 -20.35 -3.85
CA GLN A 1 23.76 -21.67 -4.05
C GLN A 1 22.96 -22.69 -3.28
N ALA A 2 22.44 -23.73 -3.97
CA ALA A 2 21.79 -24.86 -3.32
C ALA A 2 22.84 -25.62 -2.50
N LEU A 3 22.51 -25.96 -1.25
CA LEU A 3 23.34 -26.87 -0.47
C LEU A 3 23.42 -28.24 -1.19
N PRO A 4 24.59 -28.86 -1.35
CA PRO A 4 24.74 -30.15 -2.01
C PRO A 4 24.29 -31.26 -1.04
N LEU A 5 23.04 -31.21 -0.59
CA LEU A 5 22.44 -32.24 0.24
C LEU A 5 21.67 -33.21 -0.64
N THR A 6 21.97 -34.49 -0.50
CA THR A 6 21.16 -35.54 -1.14
C THR A 6 19.80 -35.63 -0.43
N GLN A 7 18.77 -36.05 -1.13
CA GLN A 7 17.42 -36.22 -0.58
C GLN A 7 17.39 -37.07 0.72
N PRO A 8 18.17 -38.20 0.83
CA PRO A 8 18.25 -38.96 2.08
C PRO A 8 18.87 -38.19 3.25
N ALA A 9 19.88 -37.35 2.99
CA ALA A 9 20.51 -36.55 4.02
C ALA A 9 19.57 -35.46 4.56
N ALA A 10 18.84 -34.79 3.68
CA ALA A 10 17.83 -33.80 4.09
C ALA A 10 16.71 -34.46 4.91
N SER A 11 16.19 -35.63 4.48
CA SER A 11 15.16 -36.37 5.21
C SER A 11 15.62 -36.78 6.61
N ARG A 12 16.88 -37.21 6.77
CA ARG A 12 17.45 -37.58 8.08
C ARG A 12 17.54 -36.36 9.01
N GLN A 13 17.98 -35.19 8.52
CA GLN A 13 18.07 -33.99 9.33
C GLN A 13 16.69 -33.46 9.74
N ILE A 14 15.71 -33.55 8.85
CA ILE A 14 14.34 -33.18 9.18
C ILE A 14 13.78 -34.11 10.27
N GLY A 15 13.99 -35.44 10.16
CA GLY A 15 13.57 -36.40 11.18
C GLY A 15 14.20 -36.08 12.54
N GLN A 16 15.51 -35.83 12.60
CA GLN A 16 16.17 -35.43 13.84
C GLN A 16 15.61 -34.14 14.47
N LEU A 17 15.22 -33.18 13.62
CA LEU A 17 14.59 -31.94 14.08
C LEU A 17 13.19 -32.19 14.62
N GLU A 18 12.39 -33.03 13.95
CA GLU A 18 11.05 -33.43 14.39
C GLU A 18 11.14 -34.20 15.75
N ASP A 19 12.08 -35.10 15.87
CA ASP A 19 12.36 -35.81 17.13
C ASP A 19 12.74 -34.86 18.27
N SER A 20 13.58 -33.87 17.99
CA SER A 20 14.00 -32.85 18.96
C SER A 20 12.87 -31.93 19.41
N LEU A 21 11.95 -31.64 18.52
CA LEU A 21 10.80 -30.76 18.80
C LEU A 21 9.59 -31.54 19.35
N GLY A 22 9.58 -32.87 19.22
CA GLY A 22 8.48 -33.72 19.63
C GLY A 22 7.21 -33.56 18.76
N VAL A 23 7.33 -32.94 17.57
CA VAL A 23 6.21 -32.69 16.66
C VAL A 23 6.63 -32.92 15.20
N LEU A 24 5.70 -33.37 14.37
CA LEU A 24 5.92 -33.51 12.93
C LEU A 24 5.82 -32.13 12.27
N LEU A 25 6.76 -31.82 11.40
CA LEU A 25 6.80 -30.61 10.60
C LEU A 25 6.23 -30.83 9.20
N PHE A 26 6.23 -32.09 8.73
CA PHE A 26 5.72 -32.47 7.41
C PHE A 26 4.69 -33.60 7.54
N GLU A 27 3.66 -33.52 6.74
CA GLU A 27 2.70 -34.61 6.53
C GLU A 27 2.84 -35.18 5.12
N ARG A 28 2.82 -36.53 5.01
CA ARG A 28 2.83 -37.21 3.71
C ARG A 28 1.41 -37.35 3.21
N ARG A 29 1.09 -36.68 2.12
CA ARG A 29 -0.17 -36.86 1.36
C ARG A 29 0.11 -37.72 0.12
N HIS A 30 -0.95 -38.32 -0.41
CA HIS A 30 -0.82 -39.16 -1.61
C HIS A 30 -0.18 -38.38 -2.76
N ARG A 31 1.11 -38.67 -3.07
CA ARG A 31 1.97 -38.00 -4.06
C ARG A 31 2.46 -36.56 -3.73
N ALA A 32 2.33 -36.10 -2.48
CA ALA A 32 2.81 -34.77 -2.08
C ALA A 32 3.31 -34.77 -0.63
N ILE A 33 4.20 -33.85 -0.34
CA ILE A 33 4.62 -33.52 1.04
C ILE A 33 4.03 -32.13 1.34
N ALA A 34 3.32 -32.02 2.45
CA ALA A 34 2.76 -30.75 2.92
C ALA A 34 3.32 -30.42 4.31
N LEU A 35 3.37 -29.12 4.62
CA LEU A 35 3.73 -28.66 5.95
C LEU A 35 2.57 -28.80 6.92
N THR A 36 2.85 -29.24 8.14
CA THR A 36 1.93 -29.16 9.29
C THR A 36 1.83 -27.72 9.79
N ASP A 37 0.94 -27.40 10.74
CA ASP A 37 0.89 -26.10 11.40
C ASP A 37 2.21 -25.74 12.11
N PRO A 38 2.83 -26.65 12.93
CA PRO A 38 4.17 -26.43 13.44
C PRO A 38 5.23 -26.23 12.34
N GLY A 39 5.12 -26.98 11.23
CA GLY A 39 6.00 -26.84 10.08
C GLY A 39 5.93 -25.46 9.44
N ARG A 40 4.73 -24.89 9.29
CA ARG A 40 4.52 -23.51 8.77
C ARG A 40 5.09 -22.45 9.70
N ILE A 41 4.95 -22.63 11.02
CA ILE A 41 5.54 -21.72 12.02
C ILE A 41 7.06 -21.73 11.90
N LEU A 42 7.67 -22.93 11.89
CA LEU A 42 9.12 -23.06 11.79
C LEU A 42 9.67 -22.57 10.46
N GLN A 43 8.99 -22.85 9.33
CA GLN A 43 9.36 -22.35 8.01
C GLN A 43 9.44 -20.82 7.98
N ARG A 44 8.43 -20.11 8.51
CA ARG A 44 8.43 -18.64 8.56
C ARG A 44 9.62 -18.13 9.37
N ALA A 45 9.84 -18.69 10.56
CA ALA A 45 10.97 -18.32 11.40
C ALA A 45 12.33 -18.60 10.72
N ALA A 46 12.46 -19.74 10.03
CA ALA A 46 13.68 -20.11 9.31
C ALA A 46 13.96 -19.17 8.12
N VAL A 47 12.92 -18.80 7.34
CA VAL A 47 13.04 -17.83 6.25
C VAL A 47 13.50 -16.48 6.79
N GLU A 48 12.87 -15.97 7.85
CA GLU A 48 13.27 -14.73 8.50
C GLU A 48 14.72 -14.76 9.00
N CYS A 49 15.15 -15.87 9.62
CA CYS A 49 16.52 -16.03 10.09
C CYS A 49 17.54 -16.03 8.94
N LEU A 50 17.23 -16.73 7.85
CA LEU A 50 18.11 -16.80 6.67
C LEU A 50 18.22 -15.44 5.97
N GLU A 51 17.14 -14.69 5.88
CA GLU A 51 17.16 -13.33 5.36
C GLU A 51 18.03 -12.43 6.23
N ARG A 52 17.89 -12.52 7.56
CA ARG A 52 18.75 -11.77 8.50
C ARG A 52 20.24 -12.10 8.36
N LEU A 53 20.56 -13.39 8.16
CA LEU A 53 21.95 -13.81 7.94
C LEU A 53 22.50 -13.33 6.61
N ARG A 54 21.70 -13.38 5.55
CA ARG A 54 22.07 -12.82 4.23
C ARG A 54 22.34 -11.33 4.30
N ASP A 55 21.47 -10.58 4.95
CA ASP A 55 21.66 -9.13 5.14
C ASP A 55 22.91 -8.82 5.99
N ALA A 56 23.13 -9.57 7.07
CA ALA A 56 24.33 -9.40 7.89
C ALA A 56 25.59 -9.72 7.10
N THR A 57 25.60 -10.79 6.29
CA THR A 57 26.72 -11.19 5.46
C THR A 57 26.99 -10.19 4.34
N ALA A 58 25.92 -9.64 3.72
CA ALA A 58 26.02 -8.56 2.75
C ALA A 58 26.67 -7.31 3.38
N ARG A 59 26.28 -6.95 4.61
CA ARG A 59 26.86 -5.80 5.34
C ARG A 59 28.33 -6.00 5.72
N ILE A 60 28.74 -7.22 6.05
CA ILE A 60 30.14 -7.55 6.37
C ILE A 60 31.01 -7.54 5.10
N ARG A 61 30.46 -7.95 3.96
CA ARG A 61 31.19 -8.01 2.69
C ARG A 61 31.35 -6.66 2.00
N THR A 62 30.57 -5.66 2.39
CA THR A 62 30.63 -4.32 1.82
C THR A 62 31.19 -3.38 2.86
N GLU A 63 32.41 -2.92 2.72
CA GLU A 63 32.99 -1.81 3.51
C GLU A 63 32.21 -0.50 3.33
N GLN A 64 31.29 -0.45 2.36
CA GLN A 64 30.26 0.56 2.21
C GLN A 64 28.91 -0.16 2.24
N ALA A 65 28.23 -0.16 3.38
CA ALA A 65 26.83 -0.56 3.40
C ALA A 65 26.06 0.30 2.35
N PRO A 66 25.34 -0.32 1.41
CA PRO A 66 24.57 0.45 0.45
C PRO A 66 23.67 1.40 1.23
N ARG A 67 23.73 2.68 0.89
CA ARG A 67 22.82 3.69 1.42
C ARG A 67 21.43 3.28 1.02
N GLN A 68 20.62 2.86 1.98
CA GLN A 68 19.32 2.27 1.70
C GLN A 68 18.25 2.88 2.59
N ILE A 69 17.10 3.12 1.98
CA ILE A 69 15.85 3.49 2.67
C ILE A 69 14.83 2.38 2.43
N ALA A 70 14.23 1.86 3.49
CA ALA A 70 13.15 0.90 3.41
C ALA A 70 11.86 1.52 3.97
N MET A 71 10.82 1.59 3.16
CA MET A 71 9.53 2.15 3.57
C MET A 71 8.36 1.23 3.25
N THR A 72 7.25 1.44 3.98
CA THR A 72 5.96 0.85 3.64
C THR A 72 4.87 1.90 3.51
N CYS A 73 3.90 1.65 2.65
CA CYS A 73 2.73 2.51 2.45
C CYS A 73 1.59 1.74 1.79
N THR A 74 0.42 2.37 1.64
CA THR A 74 -0.67 1.77 0.87
C THR A 74 -0.36 1.72 -0.63
N PRO A 75 -0.87 0.71 -1.39
CA PRO A 75 -0.64 0.60 -2.83
C PRO A 75 -1.10 1.85 -3.60
N GLY A 76 -2.23 2.44 -3.22
CA GLY A 76 -2.73 3.68 -3.84
C GLY A 76 -1.77 4.86 -3.67
N PHE A 77 -1.21 5.04 -2.45
CA PHE A 77 -0.21 6.07 -2.21
C PHE A 77 1.07 5.82 -3.03
N ALA A 78 1.55 4.58 -3.04
CA ALA A 78 2.74 4.23 -3.82
C ALA A 78 2.57 4.56 -5.30
N SER A 79 1.52 4.02 -5.93
CA SER A 79 1.35 4.08 -7.38
C SER A 79 0.92 5.45 -7.89
N LEU A 80 0.03 6.15 -7.15
CA LEU A 80 -0.63 7.35 -7.65
C LEU A 80 0.05 8.65 -7.19
N TRP A 81 0.80 8.59 -6.07
CA TRP A 81 1.43 9.80 -5.54
C TRP A 81 2.96 9.71 -5.45
N LEU A 82 3.50 8.61 -4.89
CA LEU A 82 4.94 8.49 -4.64
C LEU A 82 5.73 8.22 -5.92
N ILE A 83 5.38 7.17 -6.67
CA ILE A 83 6.14 6.72 -7.85
C ILE A 83 6.29 7.83 -8.90
N PRO A 84 5.25 8.60 -9.27
CA PRO A 84 5.39 9.69 -10.23
C PRO A 84 6.40 10.76 -9.83
N ARG A 85 6.67 10.90 -8.52
CA ARG A 85 7.56 11.91 -7.93
C ARG A 85 8.94 11.38 -7.57
N LEU A 86 9.09 10.06 -7.44
CA LEU A 86 10.28 9.41 -6.90
C LEU A 86 11.55 9.74 -7.71
N ALA A 87 11.42 10.00 -9.01
CA ALA A 87 12.52 10.42 -9.87
C ALA A 87 13.22 11.71 -9.38
N HIS A 88 12.48 12.62 -8.74
CA HIS A 88 13.05 13.86 -8.19
C HIS A 88 14.02 13.56 -7.04
N PHE A 89 13.64 12.59 -6.18
CA PHE A 89 14.52 12.16 -5.08
C PHE A 89 15.74 11.41 -5.60
N THR A 90 15.54 10.41 -6.46
CA THR A 90 16.63 9.55 -6.94
C THR A 90 17.65 10.34 -7.80
N ALA A 91 17.21 11.36 -8.52
CA ALA A 91 18.12 12.25 -9.26
C ALA A 91 19.09 13.03 -8.34
N SER A 92 18.63 13.43 -7.16
CA SER A 92 19.46 14.14 -6.16
C SER A 92 20.21 13.19 -5.22
N HIS A 93 19.81 11.93 -5.15
CA HIS A 93 20.38 10.89 -4.28
C HIS A 93 20.70 9.60 -5.06
N PRO A 94 21.58 9.65 -6.09
CA PRO A 94 21.79 8.53 -7.03
C PRO A 94 22.42 7.29 -6.38
N GLN A 95 22.99 7.42 -5.18
CA GLN A 95 23.63 6.32 -4.45
C GLN A 95 22.72 5.71 -3.37
N VAL A 96 21.47 6.18 -3.27
CA VAL A 96 20.51 5.71 -2.29
C VAL A 96 19.56 4.71 -2.94
N ASP A 97 19.55 3.47 -2.43
CA ASP A 97 18.58 2.46 -2.82
C ASP A 97 17.28 2.67 -2.04
N VAL A 98 16.17 2.93 -2.73
CA VAL A 98 14.86 3.15 -2.11
C VAL A 98 13.99 1.92 -2.31
N ARG A 99 13.75 1.17 -1.23
CA ARG A 99 12.85 0.03 -1.20
C ARG A 99 11.46 0.44 -0.74
N VAL A 100 10.48 0.36 -1.62
CA VAL A 100 9.07 0.64 -1.33
C VAL A 100 8.30 -0.68 -1.23
N SER A 101 7.72 -0.95 -0.06
CA SER A 101 6.82 -2.09 0.17
C SER A 101 5.38 -1.58 0.22
N ALA A 102 4.64 -1.79 -0.86
CA ALA A 102 3.25 -1.37 -0.95
C ALA A 102 2.33 -2.51 -0.48
N SER A 103 1.64 -2.31 0.65
CA SER A 103 0.74 -3.31 1.25
C SER A 103 -0.44 -2.64 1.95
N LEU A 104 -1.59 -3.34 2.00
CA LEU A 104 -2.72 -2.98 2.85
C LEU A 104 -2.54 -3.50 4.27
N GLU A 105 -1.65 -4.47 4.49
CA GLU A 105 -1.32 -4.96 5.82
C GLU A 105 -0.54 -3.89 6.59
N VAL A 106 -0.99 -3.64 7.80
CA VAL A 106 -0.34 -2.69 8.70
C VAL A 106 0.81 -3.40 9.42
N VAL A 107 2.03 -2.90 9.23
CA VAL A 107 3.19 -3.36 9.98
C VAL A 107 3.24 -2.60 11.30
N ASP A 108 2.96 -3.26 12.42
CA ASP A 108 2.89 -2.62 13.74
C ASP A 108 4.27 -2.23 14.29
N ASP A 109 5.29 -3.05 14.06
CA ASP A 109 6.66 -2.82 14.50
C ASP A 109 7.59 -2.62 13.30
N LEU A 110 7.86 -1.36 12.99
CA LEU A 110 8.72 -0.96 11.87
C LEU A 110 10.19 -1.37 12.10
N ASP A 111 10.66 -1.28 13.34
CA ASP A 111 12.06 -1.65 13.67
C ASP A 111 12.27 -3.16 13.50
N ARG A 112 11.31 -3.99 13.94
CA ARG A 112 11.34 -5.44 13.75
C ARG A 112 11.24 -5.81 12.27
N ALA A 113 10.41 -5.11 11.51
CA ALA A 113 10.27 -5.29 10.06
C ALA A 113 11.41 -4.68 9.24
N ARG A 114 12.39 -4.03 9.90
CA ARG A 114 13.54 -3.33 9.28
C ARG A 114 13.12 -2.26 8.27
N LEU A 115 12.05 -1.57 8.57
CA LEU A 115 11.59 -0.41 7.82
C LEU A 115 12.11 0.87 8.49
N ASP A 116 12.51 1.83 7.70
CA ASP A 116 12.93 3.15 8.18
C ASP A 116 11.73 4.04 8.48
N LEU A 117 10.70 3.93 7.63
CA LEU A 117 9.47 4.71 7.80
C LEU A 117 8.25 4.00 7.19
N ALA A 118 7.08 4.47 7.60
CA ALA A 118 5.79 4.13 6.98
C ALA A 118 5.03 5.41 6.64
N VAL A 119 4.27 5.39 5.54
CA VAL A 119 3.22 6.38 5.29
C VAL A 119 1.88 5.73 5.58
N ARG A 120 1.26 6.15 6.69
CA ARG A 120 0.01 5.59 7.22
C ARG A 120 -1.20 6.37 6.73
N PHE A 121 -2.17 5.66 6.23
CA PHE A 121 -3.50 6.21 5.93
C PHE A 121 -4.46 5.88 7.08
N VAL A 122 -4.72 6.84 7.94
CA VAL A 122 -5.47 6.64 9.19
C VAL A 122 -6.49 7.76 9.42
N PRO A 123 -7.52 7.52 10.26
CA PRO A 123 -8.37 8.60 10.74
C PRO A 123 -7.53 9.76 11.34
N ILE A 124 -7.92 11.00 11.10
CA ILE A 124 -7.20 12.20 11.58
C ILE A 124 -7.00 12.14 13.09
N ALA A 125 -8.01 11.68 13.84
CA ALA A 125 -7.94 11.51 15.28
C ALA A 125 -6.89 10.46 15.76
N ARG A 126 -6.38 9.60 14.86
CA ARG A 126 -5.35 8.59 15.14
C ARG A 126 -4.00 8.94 14.50
N GLY A 127 -3.92 10.05 13.79
CA GLY A 127 -2.68 10.53 13.18
C GLY A 127 -1.65 10.90 14.23
N LYS A 128 -0.40 10.53 14.01
CA LYS A 128 0.73 10.90 14.88
C LYS A 128 1.54 12.01 14.21
N GLY A 129 1.61 13.16 14.87
CA GLY A 129 2.32 14.33 14.35
C GLY A 129 1.60 15.04 13.19
N PRO A 130 2.28 15.91 12.44
CA PRO A 130 1.69 16.64 11.34
C PRO A 130 1.35 15.72 10.18
N ALA A 131 0.15 15.89 9.61
CA ALA A 131 -0.26 15.17 8.42
C ALA A 131 0.66 15.53 7.23
N LEU A 132 1.04 14.52 6.45
CA LEU A 132 1.63 14.74 5.14
C LEU A 132 0.63 15.51 4.28
N PHE A 133 -0.62 15.03 4.24
CA PHE A 133 -1.80 15.74 3.76
C PHE A 133 -3.07 15.06 4.28
N GLU A 134 -4.13 15.85 4.40
CA GLU A 134 -5.47 15.35 4.67
C GLU A 134 -6.14 14.96 3.34
N GLU A 135 -7.03 13.99 3.41
CA GLU A 135 -7.75 13.53 2.25
C GLU A 135 -9.00 14.38 2.01
N SER A 136 -9.29 14.69 0.76
CA SER A 136 -10.63 15.06 0.31
C SER A 136 -11.13 14.09 -0.76
N VAL A 137 -12.44 13.86 -0.80
CA VAL A 137 -13.06 12.90 -1.71
C VAL A 137 -14.04 13.57 -2.63
N MET A 138 -14.04 13.18 -3.90
CA MET A 138 -14.96 13.65 -4.92
C MET A 138 -15.17 12.59 -6.02
N PRO A 139 -16.36 12.48 -6.61
CA PRO A 139 -16.58 11.61 -7.76
C PRO A 139 -15.77 12.06 -8.97
N LEU A 140 -15.02 11.12 -9.55
CA LEU A 140 -14.21 11.33 -10.75
C LEU A 140 -14.58 10.31 -11.83
N CYS A 141 -14.52 10.73 -13.09
CA CYS A 141 -14.74 9.88 -14.24
C CYS A 141 -13.93 10.35 -15.45
N ALA A 142 -13.90 9.54 -16.50
CA ALA A 142 -13.37 9.98 -17.79
C ALA A 142 -14.22 11.14 -18.37
N PRO A 143 -13.62 12.07 -19.15
CA PRO A 143 -14.32 13.21 -19.74
C PRO A 143 -15.58 12.82 -20.55
N ALA A 144 -15.55 11.67 -21.22
CA ALA A 144 -16.70 11.17 -21.99
C ALA A 144 -17.94 10.87 -21.13
N ILE A 145 -17.73 10.43 -19.87
CA ILE A 145 -18.83 10.16 -18.93
C ILE A 145 -19.35 11.47 -18.33
N ALA A 146 -18.45 12.42 -18.03
CA ALA A 146 -18.79 13.68 -17.37
C ALA A 146 -19.88 14.47 -18.13
N ALA A 147 -19.93 14.38 -19.45
CA ALA A 147 -20.92 15.03 -20.26
C ALA A 147 -22.36 14.60 -19.95
N SER A 148 -22.55 13.40 -19.39
CA SER A 148 -23.87 12.86 -18.99
C SER A 148 -24.23 13.13 -17.53
N LEU A 149 -23.33 13.75 -16.75
CA LEU A 149 -23.49 14.00 -15.32
C LEU A 149 -23.70 15.49 -15.07
N ARG A 150 -24.96 15.89 -14.87
CA ARG A 150 -25.36 17.28 -14.60
C ARG A 150 -25.61 17.53 -13.13
N GLU A 151 -26.17 16.54 -12.45
CA GLU A 151 -26.45 16.58 -11.01
C GLU A 151 -26.09 15.24 -10.32
N PRO A 152 -25.88 15.22 -9.02
CA PRO A 152 -25.49 14.00 -8.30
C PRO A 152 -26.44 12.80 -8.48
N ALA A 153 -27.74 13.03 -8.72
CA ALA A 153 -28.72 11.98 -8.98
C ALA A 153 -28.46 11.22 -10.29
N ASP A 154 -27.76 11.82 -11.26
CA ASP A 154 -27.41 11.19 -12.55
C ASP A 154 -26.47 9.99 -12.37
N LEU A 155 -25.79 9.88 -11.22
CA LEU A 155 -25.00 8.69 -10.86
C LEU A 155 -25.83 7.41 -10.91
N ALA A 156 -27.15 7.47 -10.69
CA ALA A 156 -28.04 6.31 -10.81
C ALA A 156 -27.96 5.64 -12.19
N GLN A 157 -27.56 6.35 -13.23
CA GLN A 157 -27.41 5.83 -14.60
C GLN A 157 -25.99 5.31 -14.89
N GLN A 158 -25.07 5.43 -13.95
CA GLN A 158 -23.65 5.09 -14.13
C GLN A 158 -23.27 3.78 -13.44
N THR A 159 -22.13 3.24 -13.83
CA THR A 159 -21.47 2.16 -13.12
C THR A 159 -20.65 2.73 -11.95
N LEU A 160 -20.89 2.22 -10.75
CA LEU A 160 -20.11 2.56 -9.57
C LEU A 160 -18.85 1.70 -9.54
N LEU A 161 -17.69 2.34 -9.46
CA LEU A 161 -16.40 1.68 -9.26
C LEU A 161 -16.03 1.81 -7.78
N THR A 162 -15.98 0.70 -7.07
CA THR A 162 -15.81 0.68 -5.62
C THR A 162 -14.74 -0.33 -5.18
N ILE A 163 -14.27 -0.17 -3.94
CA ILE A 163 -13.23 -1.00 -3.36
C ILE A 163 -13.90 -2.02 -2.42
N ASP A 164 -13.56 -3.28 -2.63
CA ASP A 164 -13.87 -4.39 -1.72
C ASP A 164 -12.54 -5.00 -1.27
N ALA A 165 -12.03 -4.51 -0.14
CA ALA A 165 -10.78 -5.00 0.43
C ALA A 165 -11.08 -5.91 1.63
N PRO A 166 -11.09 -7.24 1.44
CA PRO A 166 -11.32 -8.20 2.52
C PRO A 166 -10.29 -8.00 3.64
N GLY A 167 -10.76 -7.98 4.88
CA GLY A 167 -9.89 -7.86 6.05
C GLY A 167 -9.63 -6.43 6.55
N MET A 168 -10.01 -5.39 5.84
CA MET A 168 -9.89 -4.01 6.35
C MET A 168 -11.02 -3.56 7.27
N GLY A 169 -12.01 -4.42 7.55
CA GLY A 169 -13.18 -4.08 8.36
C GLY A 169 -14.01 -2.91 7.80
N LEU A 170 -13.81 -2.61 6.53
CA LEU A 170 -14.50 -1.56 5.82
C LEU A 170 -15.78 -2.15 5.19
N ALA A 171 -16.92 -1.52 5.44
CA ALA A 171 -18.13 -1.85 4.71
C ALA A 171 -17.89 -1.68 3.20
N PRO A 172 -18.53 -2.48 2.33
CA PRO A 172 -18.30 -2.49 0.88
C PRO A 172 -18.42 -1.12 0.18
N THR A 173 -19.06 -0.15 0.82
CA THR A 173 -19.36 1.17 0.27
C THR A 173 -18.63 2.30 1.00
N MET A 174 -17.69 1.98 1.91
CA MET A 174 -17.04 2.98 2.76
C MET A 174 -16.25 4.07 2.00
N ASP A 175 -15.90 3.85 0.76
CA ASP A 175 -15.29 4.86 -0.10
C ASP A 175 -16.34 5.85 -0.65
N TRP A 176 -17.58 5.41 -0.89
CA TRP A 176 -18.68 6.22 -1.40
C TRP A 176 -19.59 6.79 -0.31
N ASP A 177 -19.80 6.06 0.80
CA ASP A 177 -20.74 6.42 1.85
C ASP A 177 -20.58 7.86 2.38
N PRO A 178 -19.36 8.35 2.68
CA PRO A 178 -19.20 9.72 3.17
C PRO A 178 -19.68 10.77 2.17
N TRP A 179 -19.43 10.54 0.87
CA TRP A 179 -19.86 11.47 -0.16
C TRP A 179 -21.39 11.43 -0.38
N LEU A 180 -21.96 10.25 -0.44
CA LEU A 180 -23.41 10.05 -0.57
C LEU A 180 -24.17 10.64 0.63
N GLU A 181 -23.60 10.56 1.83
CA GLU A 181 -24.16 11.15 3.04
C GLU A 181 -24.17 12.68 2.95
N ILE A 182 -23.06 13.29 2.56
CA ILE A 182 -22.95 14.75 2.37
C ILE A 182 -23.97 15.24 1.33
N MET A 183 -24.14 14.49 0.24
CA MET A 183 -25.09 14.81 -0.84
C MET A 183 -26.55 14.44 -0.53
N ARG A 184 -26.82 13.83 0.65
CA ARG A 184 -28.15 13.33 1.05
C ARG A 184 -28.72 12.30 0.07
N LEU A 185 -27.86 11.47 -0.51
CA LEU A 185 -28.18 10.46 -1.53
C LEU A 185 -27.94 9.02 -1.02
N LYS A 186 -28.13 8.76 0.27
CA LYS A 186 -27.86 7.43 0.88
C LYS A 186 -28.65 6.30 0.21
N ASP A 187 -29.84 6.59 -0.31
CA ASP A 187 -30.71 5.61 -0.95
C ASP A 187 -30.52 5.50 -2.47
N LEU A 188 -29.54 6.24 -3.03
CA LEU A 188 -29.27 6.22 -4.46
C LEU A 188 -28.78 4.83 -4.88
N ARG A 189 -29.52 4.21 -5.80
CA ARG A 189 -29.14 2.92 -6.41
C ARG A 189 -28.53 3.15 -7.77
N MET A 190 -27.30 2.70 -7.93
CA MET A 190 -26.57 2.80 -9.19
C MET A 190 -27.03 1.71 -10.18
N LYS A 191 -26.95 2.01 -11.47
CA LYS A 191 -27.25 1.07 -12.56
C LYS A 191 -26.49 -0.27 -12.41
N SER A 192 -25.21 -0.19 -12.07
CA SER A 192 -24.34 -1.33 -11.85
C SER A 192 -23.19 -0.98 -10.91
N THR A 193 -22.52 -1.98 -10.35
CA THR A 193 -21.35 -1.80 -9.49
C THR A 193 -20.27 -2.78 -9.91
N VAL A 194 -19.04 -2.28 -10.06
CA VAL A 194 -17.84 -3.12 -10.24
C VAL A 194 -16.95 -2.93 -9.02
N ARG A 195 -16.51 -4.06 -8.44
CA ARG A 195 -15.73 -4.09 -7.21
C ARG A 195 -14.30 -4.50 -7.50
N PHE A 196 -13.36 -3.80 -6.90
CA PHE A 196 -11.92 -4.06 -7.02
C PHE A 196 -11.32 -4.27 -5.64
N THR A 197 -10.29 -5.09 -5.55
CA THR A 197 -9.51 -5.26 -4.32
C THR A 197 -8.45 -4.18 -4.14
N GLN A 198 -8.07 -3.50 -5.22
CA GLN A 198 -7.09 -2.44 -5.22
C GLN A 198 -7.69 -1.12 -5.72
N TYR A 199 -7.38 -0.02 -5.03
CA TYR A 199 -7.83 1.32 -5.43
C TYR A 199 -7.29 1.74 -6.81
N THR A 200 -6.07 1.36 -7.12
CA THR A 200 -5.43 1.62 -8.42
C THR A 200 -6.21 1.03 -9.59
N ASP A 201 -6.82 -0.14 -9.41
CA ASP A 201 -7.57 -0.81 -10.46
C ASP A 201 -8.91 -0.10 -10.71
N ALA A 202 -9.57 0.37 -9.63
CA ALA A 202 -10.77 1.18 -9.75
C ALA A 202 -10.49 2.51 -10.48
N VAL A 203 -9.35 3.16 -10.18
CA VAL A 203 -8.90 4.37 -10.88
C VAL A 203 -8.61 4.08 -12.36
N ALA A 204 -7.91 2.99 -12.67
CA ALA A 204 -7.63 2.59 -14.03
C ALA A 204 -8.93 2.33 -14.82
N ALA A 205 -9.92 1.68 -14.22
CA ALA A 205 -11.24 1.47 -14.82
C ALA A 205 -11.98 2.80 -15.08
N ALA A 206 -11.85 3.77 -14.16
CA ALA A 206 -12.44 5.10 -14.36
C ALA A 206 -11.78 5.85 -15.53
N VAL A 207 -10.44 5.82 -15.62
CA VAL A 207 -9.68 6.40 -16.76
C VAL A 207 -10.10 5.73 -18.08
N ALA A 208 -10.34 4.41 -18.06
CA ALA A 208 -10.83 3.66 -19.21
C ALA A 208 -12.33 3.92 -19.56
N GLY A 209 -13.00 4.81 -18.83
CA GLY A 209 -14.38 5.17 -19.10
C GLY A 209 -15.41 4.11 -18.69
N GLN A 210 -15.07 3.21 -17.75
CA GLN A 210 -15.98 2.14 -17.33
C GLN A 210 -16.98 2.56 -16.26
N GLY A 211 -16.82 3.74 -15.66
CA GLY A 211 -17.73 4.25 -14.63
C GLY A 211 -17.16 5.42 -13.86
N VAL A 212 -17.73 5.62 -12.68
CA VAL A 212 -17.37 6.72 -11.76
C VAL A 212 -16.72 6.13 -10.52
N VAL A 213 -15.59 6.70 -10.10
CA VAL A 213 -14.83 6.30 -8.90
C VAL A 213 -14.83 7.45 -7.87
N ILE A 214 -14.76 7.15 -6.58
CA ILE A 214 -14.40 8.16 -5.59
C ILE A 214 -12.91 8.49 -5.72
N GLY A 215 -12.65 9.70 -6.22
CA GLY A 215 -11.32 10.26 -6.26
C GLY A 215 -10.86 10.66 -4.86
N ARG A 216 -9.66 10.23 -4.48
CA ARG A 216 -9.00 10.55 -3.20
C ARG A 216 -7.91 11.58 -3.45
N MET A 217 -8.21 12.82 -3.09
CA MET A 217 -7.25 13.90 -3.29
C MET A 217 -6.29 14.00 -2.09
N PRO A 218 -5.00 14.27 -2.31
CA PRO A 218 -4.39 14.70 -3.57
C PRO A 218 -3.78 13.57 -4.42
N LEU A 219 -4.09 12.27 -4.17
CA LEU A 219 -3.47 11.17 -4.91
C LEU A 219 -3.68 11.28 -6.42
N LEU A 220 -4.85 11.78 -6.85
CA LEU A 220 -5.25 11.86 -8.25
C LEU A 220 -5.07 13.25 -8.88
N ALA A 221 -4.37 14.16 -8.19
CA ALA A 221 -4.17 15.53 -8.69
C ALA A 221 -3.53 15.57 -10.08
N GLU A 222 -2.57 14.64 -10.34
CA GLU A 222 -1.89 14.54 -11.63
C GLU A 222 -2.86 14.12 -12.75
N LEU A 223 -3.65 13.08 -12.53
CA LEU A 223 -4.65 12.61 -13.51
C LEU A 223 -5.71 13.65 -13.81
N LEU A 224 -6.07 14.50 -12.84
CA LEU A 224 -6.97 15.65 -13.06
C LEU A 224 -6.27 16.72 -13.90
N ARG A 225 -5.02 17.05 -13.60
CA ARG A 225 -4.24 18.06 -14.33
C ARG A 225 -3.99 17.66 -15.78
N GLU A 226 -3.78 16.37 -16.04
CA GLU A 226 -3.58 15.80 -17.38
C GLU A 226 -4.89 15.59 -18.15
N GLY A 227 -6.03 15.75 -17.49
CA GLY A 227 -7.34 15.55 -18.09
C GLY A 227 -7.72 14.08 -18.33
N GLY A 228 -6.98 13.13 -17.75
CA GLY A 228 -7.32 11.70 -17.77
C GLY A 228 -8.58 11.38 -16.97
N LEU A 229 -8.80 12.15 -15.91
CA LEU A 229 -10.04 12.19 -15.14
C LEU A 229 -10.53 13.63 -14.98
N VAL A 230 -11.82 13.78 -14.76
CA VAL A 230 -12.45 15.06 -14.45
C VAL A 230 -13.41 14.90 -13.27
N GLY A 231 -13.63 15.98 -12.52
CA GLY A 231 -14.67 16.02 -11.48
C GLY A 231 -16.05 15.89 -12.09
N ALA A 232 -16.83 14.93 -11.61
CA ALA A 232 -18.21 14.76 -12.05
C ALA A 232 -19.11 15.91 -11.57
N PHE A 233 -18.81 16.43 -10.38
CA PHE A 233 -19.55 17.51 -9.71
C PHE A 233 -18.55 18.47 -9.06
N GLY A 234 -19.04 19.55 -8.49
CA GLY A 234 -18.20 20.55 -7.81
C GLY A 234 -17.30 19.99 -6.69
N PRO A 235 -16.57 20.85 -5.97
CA PRO A 235 -15.56 20.43 -5.01
C PRO A 235 -16.11 19.43 -4.00
N GLY A 236 -15.31 18.40 -3.73
CA GLY A 236 -15.68 17.28 -2.86
C GLY A 236 -15.70 17.62 -1.38
N GLY A 237 -16.18 16.69 -0.59
CA GLY A 237 -16.17 16.77 0.87
C GLY A 237 -14.81 16.46 1.45
N VAL A 238 -14.55 16.96 2.67
CA VAL A 238 -13.36 16.60 3.44
C VAL A 238 -13.56 15.19 4.01
N SER A 239 -12.57 14.32 3.84
CA SER A 239 -12.53 13.03 4.51
C SER A 239 -12.09 13.21 5.96
N SER A 240 -12.49 12.29 6.83
CA SER A 240 -12.00 12.23 8.21
C SER A 240 -10.65 11.52 8.34
N ARG A 241 -9.92 11.33 7.25
CA ARG A 241 -8.67 10.56 7.15
C ARG A 241 -7.55 11.41 6.56
N GLY A 242 -6.32 10.97 6.80
CA GLY A 242 -5.13 11.63 6.27
C GLY A 242 -3.95 10.67 6.17
N TYR A 243 -2.90 11.15 5.55
CA TYR A 243 -1.63 10.45 5.40
C TYR A 243 -0.61 11.00 6.37
N TYR A 244 0.03 10.11 7.15
CA TYR A 244 0.97 10.48 8.20
C TYR A 244 2.25 9.68 8.05
N ILE A 245 3.39 10.34 8.26
CA ILE A 245 4.70 9.69 8.27
C ILE A 245 4.98 9.18 9.68
N GLU A 246 5.22 7.88 9.81
CA GLU A 246 5.71 7.24 11.03
C GLU A 246 7.14 6.77 10.77
N ALA A 247 8.11 7.32 11.50
CA ALA A 247 9.51 6.94 11.40
C ALA A 247 9.87 5.94 12.51
N ALA A 248 10.59 4.86 12.15
CA ALA A 248 11.18 3.94 13.09
C ALA A 248 12.40 4.56 13.79
N ARG A 249 12.87 3.95 14.89
CA ARG A 249 14.12 4.39 15.55
C ARG A 249 15.30 4.36 14.58
N ARG A 250 15.40 3.28 13.78
CA ARG A 250 16.42 3.18 12.72
C ARG A 250 16.29 4.27 11.65
N GLY A 251 15.07 4.66 11.28
CA GLY A 251 14.82 5.73 10.34
C GLY A 251 15.23 7.10 10.89
N HIS A 252 15.08 7.33 12.19
CA HIS A 252 15.61 8.53 12.83
C HIS A 252 17.14 8.57 12.83
N ALA A 253 17.81 7.42 12.92
CA ALA A 253 19.26 7.30 12.88
C ALA A 253 19.84 7.24 11.45
N ASN A 254 19.01 7.05 10.43
CA ASN A 254 19.42 6.97 9.02
C ASN A 254 19.31 8.36 8.36
N PRO A 255 20.42 9.03 8.02
CA PRO A 255 20.40 10.37 7.39
C PRO A 255 19.63 10.40 6.09
N ASP A 256 19.75 9.34 5.26
CA ASP A 256 19.05 9.24 3.98
C ASP A 256 17.53 9.14 4.16
N ALA A 257 17.08 8.41 5.19
CA ALA A 257 15.66 8.34 5.53
C ALA A 257 15.14 9.69 6.02
N GLN A 258 15.93 10.47 6.75
CA GLN A 258 15.57 11.83 7.16
C GLN A 258 15.48 12.78 5.96
N ASP A 259 16.40 12.67 5.00
CA ASP A 259 16.35 13.42 3.75
C ASP A 259 15.11 13.05 2.94
N PHE A 260 14.79 11.76 2.86
CA PHE A 260 13.60 11.28 2.20
C PHE A 260 12.31 11.79 2.86
N ILE A 261 12.24 11.80 4.19
CA ILE A 261 11.10 12.37 4.93
C ILE A 261 10.94 13.87 4.66
N ARG A 262 12.06 14.63 4.61
CA ARG A 262 12.01 16.06 4.25
C ARG A 262 11.51 16.26 2.82
N TRP A 263 12.01 15.44 1.89
CA TRP A 263 11.57 15.46 0.51
C TRP A 263 10.07 15.13 0.38
N LEU A 264 9.56 14.07 1.04
CA LEU A 264 8.14 13.74 1.03
C LEU A 264 7.26 14.91 1.48
N ARG A 265 7.68 15.63 2.53
CA ARG A 265 6.97 16.81 3.03
C ARG A 265 7.01 17.97 2.04
N ALA A 266 8.16 18.21 1.41
CA ALA A 266 8.30 19.26 0.41
C ALA A 266 7.41 18.99 -0.81
N GLU A 267 7.39 17.75 -1.32
CA GLU A 267 6.49 17.35 -2.42
C GLU A 267 5.00 17.49 -2.05
N ALA A 268 4.65 17.17 -0.80
CA ALA A 268 3.28 17.33 -0.32
C ALA A 268 2.85 18.80 -0.25
N GLU A 269 3.76 19.71 0.13
CA GLU A 269 3.48 21.16 0.14
C GLU A 269 3.26 21.72 -1.28
N LEU A 270 3.95 21.18 -2.29
CA LEU A 270 3.74 21.60 -3.69
C LEU A 270 2.33 21.27 -4.18
N VAL A 271 1.77 20.15 -3.73
CA VAL A 271 0.40 19.74 -4.12
C VAL A 271 -0.69 20.50 -3.36
N ARG A 272 -0.37 21.08 -2.20
CA ARG A 272 -1.30 21.89 -1.41
C ARG A 272 -1.47 23.32 -1.93
N ARG A 273 -0.53 23.79 -2.75
CA ARG A 273 -0.62 25.13 -3.37
C ARG A 273 -1.60 25.03 -4.53
N PRO A 274 -2.65 25.89 -4.55
CA PRO A 274 -3.66 25.92 -5.64
C PRO A 274 -3.05 26.30 -6.98
#